data_089cc0cdc6e8d26f2bac04f17f4b6223
#
_entry.id   089cc0cdc6e8d26f2bac04f17f4b6223
#
_cell.length_a   1.000
_cell.length_b   1.000
_cell.length_c   1.000
_cell.angle_alpha   90.00
_cell.angle_beta   90.00
_cell.angle_gamma   90.00
#
_symmetry.space_group_name_H-M   'P 1'
#
loop_
_entity.id
_entity.type
_entity.pdbx_description
1 polymer ?
#
loop_
_entity_poly.entity_id
_entity_poly.type
_entity_poly.pdbx_seq_one_letter_code
_entity_poly.pdbx_strand_id
1 'polypeptide(L)'
;SDLTSSQPLPSLLHQGHAHAFFGLASGGLGFAIPGAVGISLAQPDRPVVALVGDGSAMYGIQGWWTAAHLKLPITYVIAQNQGYRIIKERLVSMQGCDQFIGMDMNDPVIDYVQMAQSMGLTAQRVDDPADLSEALKRSINAGRPHVIEVRVANGFGH
;
A
#
# COMPACT_ATOMS: atom_id res chain seq x y z
N SER A 1 4.86 6.55 -0.58
CA SER A 1 4.57 5.43 0.33
C SER A 1 3.72 5.88 1.51
N ASP A 2 2.78 5.06 1.91
CA ASP A 2 1.91 5.23 3.07
C ASP A 2 1.93 3.94 3.92
N LEU A 3 3.14 3.46 4.18
CA LEU A 3 3.40 2.28 4.98
C LEU A 3 4.01 2.71 6.31
N THR A 4 3.18 2.85 7.33
CA THR A 4 3.53 3.49 8.61
C THR A 4 4.56 2.74 9.44
N SER A 5 4.66 1.41 9.27
CA SER A 5 5.59 0.55 10.02
C SER A 5 6.93 0.30 9.29
N SER A 6 7.21 1.00 8.20
CA SER A 6 8.38 0.71 7.35
C SER A 6 9.45 1.80 7.38
N GLN A 7 9.89 2.21 8.55
CA GLN A 7 10.98 3.19 8.69
C GLN A 7 12.26 2.86 7.90
N PRO A 8 12.66 1.57 7.77
CA PRO A 8 13.85 1.22 6.98
C PRO A 8 13.64 1.24 5.46
N LEU A 9 12.40 1.35 4.96
CA LEU A 9 12.13 1.27 3.53
C LEU A 9 12.96 2.24 2.67
N PRO A 10 13.10 3.55 3.00
CA PRO A 10 13.91 4.46 2.20
C PRO A 10 15.37 4.06 2.08
N SER A 11 15.95 3.42 3.12
CA SER A 11 17.33 2.95 3.10
C SER A 11 17.55 1.68 2.26
N LEU A 12 16.48 0.91 2.03
CA LEU A 12 16.51 -0.30 1.19
C LEU A 12 16.28 0.01 -0.28
N LEU A 13 15.71 1.18 -0.60
CA LEU A 13 15.44 1.60 -1.97
C LEU A 13 16.62 2.37 -2.53
N HIS A 14 17.10 1.96 -3.71
CA HIS A 14 18.13 2.68 -4.44
C HIS A 14 17.55 3.99 -4.98
N GLN A 15 17.83 5.10 -4.29
CA GLN A 15 17.33 6.43 -4.68
C GLN A 15 18.32 7.08 -5.66
N GLY A 16 18.29 6.64 -6.93
CA GLY A 16 19.22 7.13 -7.96
C GLY A 16 18.98 8.57 -8.44
N HIS A 17 17.82 9.16 -8.12
CA HIS A 17 17.43 10.50 -8.62
C HIS A 17 16.69 11.28 -7.55
N ALA A 18 16.78 12.62 -7.63
CA ALA A 18 15.83 13.50 -6.97
C ALA A 18 14.39 13.17 -7.40
N HIS A 19 13.45 13.19 -6.46
CA HIS A 19 12.05 12.83 -6.70
C HIS A 19 11.80 11.35 -7.07
N ALA A 20 12.69 10.43 -6.64
CA ALA A 20 12.46 9.00 -6.78
C ALA A 20 11.54 8.42 -5.68
N PHE A 21 11.46 9.08 -4.54
CA PHE A 21 10.66 8.65 -3.40
C PHE A 21 9.81 9.80 -2.83
N PHE A 22 8.52 9.51 -2.64
CA PHE A 22 7.55 10.41 -2.02
C PHE A 22 7.00 9.73 -0.76
N GLY A 23 7.26 10.31 0.37
CA GLY A 23 6.72 9.88 1.66
C GLY A 23 5.71 10.88 2.22
N LEU A 24 5.08 10.50 3.32
CA LEU A 24 4.20 11.41 4.06
C LEU A 24 4.98 12.55 4.69
N ALA A 25 4.67 13.78 4.31
CA ALA A 25 5.30 14.97 4.89
C ALA A 25 4.73 15.33 6.27
N SER A 26 3.46 15.00 6.54
CA SER A 26 2.73 15.43 7.74
C SER A 26 2.18 14.26 8.59
N GLY A 27 2.46 13.02 8.21
CA GLY A 27 1.92 11.84 8.89
C GLY A 27 0.42 11.58 8.64
N GLY A 28 -0.21 12.28 7.69
CA GLY A 28 -1.61 12.07 7.33
C GLY A 28 -1.80 10.81 6.49
N LEU A 29 -2.60 9.87 6.98
CA LEU A 29 -2.93 8.63 6.27
C LEU A 29 -3.80 8.90 5.03
N GLY A 30 -3.73 7.99 4.06
CA GLY A 30 -4.52 8.08 2.82
C GLY A 30 -3.85 8.88 1.71
N PHE A 31 -2.61 9.31 1.89
CA PHE A 31 -1.86 10.07 0.88
C PHE A 31 -1.47 9.24 -0.34
N ALA A 32 -0.99 7.99 -0.15
CA ALA A 32 -0.26 7.29 -1.20
C ALA A 32 -1.14 6.93 -2.41
N ILE A 33 -2.40 6.60 -2.22
CA ILE A 33 -3.29 6.23 -3.34
C ILE A 33 -3.60 7.45 -4.21
N PRO A 34 -4.20 8.53 -3.71
CA PRO A 34 -4.44 9.72 -4.54
C PRO A 34 -3.15 10.45 -4.93
N GLY A 35 -2.13 10.42 -4.08
CA GLY A 35 -0.81 11.00 -4.39
C GLY A 35 -0.15 10.31 -5.58
N ALA A 36 -0.28 8.98 -5.72
CA ALA A 36 0.22 8.25 -6.89
C ALA A 36 -0.47 8.71 -8.18
N VAL A 37 -1.77 9.03 -8.13
CA VAL A 37 -2.48 9.61 -9.28
C VAL A 37 -1.84 10.94 -9.68
N GLY A 38 -1.63 11.84 -8.73
CA GLY A 38 -1.00 13.14 -8.98
C GLY A 38 0.43 13.01 -9.53
N ILE A 39 1.24 12.09 -8.96
CA ILE A 39 2.61 11.83 -9.40
C ILE A 39 2.61 11.26 -10.83
N SER A 40 1.73 10.32 -11.14
CA SER A 40 1.63 9.73 -12.48
C SER A 40 1.24 10.76 -13.54
N LEU A 41 0.34 11.68 -13.20
CA LEU A 41 -0.03 12.78 -14.09
C LEU A 41 1.12 13.78 -14.30
N ALA A 42 1.90 14.06 -13.26
CA ALA A 42 3.02 15.00 -13.31
C ALA A 42 4.27 14.40 -13.99
N GLN A 43 4.38 13.06 -14.00
CA GLN A 43 5.53 12.33 -14.56
C GLN A 43 5.06 11.16 -15.43
N PRO A 44 4.44 11.43 -16.59
CA PRO A 44 3.78 10.40 -17.40
C PRO A 44 4.73 9.34 -17.98
N ASP A 45 6.01 9.68 -18.12
CA ASP A 45 7.04 8.79 -18.70
C ASP A 45 7.70 7.89 -17.64
N ARG A 46 7.26 7.96 -16.39
CA ARG A 46 7.85 7.20 -15.30
C ARG A 46 6.84 6.26 -14.65
N PRO A 47 7.20 4.98 -14.42
CA PRO A 47 6.33 4.08 -13.68
C PRO A 47 6.19 4.55 -12.23
N VAL A 48 4.98 4.46 -11.70
CA VAL A 48 4.67 4.82 -10.31
C VAL A 48 4.31 3.57 -9.53
N VAL A 49 4.99 3.35 -8.41
CA VAL A 49 4.67 2.27 -7.47
C VAL A 49 4.25 2.90 -6.15
N ALA A 50 3.02 2.66 -5.71
CA ALA A 50 2.49 3.12 -4.44
C ALA A 50 2.50 1.96 -3.42
N LEU A 51 3.29 2.08 -2.36
CA LEU A 51 3.33 1.11 -1.27
C LEU A 51 2.47 1.61 -0.11
N VAL A 52 1.47 0.84 0.27
CA VAL A 52 0.38 1.26 1.16
C VAL A 52 0.06 0.15 2.16
N GLY A 53 -0.11 0.50 3.44
CA GLY A 53 -0.68 -0.42 4.43
C GLY A 53 -2.19 -0.58 4.22
N ASP A 54 -2.73 -1.75 4.59
CA ASP A 54 -4.16 -2.04 4.47
C ASP A 54 -5.04 -1.00 5.18
N GLY A 55 -4.74 -0.67 6.44
CA GLY A 55 -5.47 0.38 7.16
C GLY A 55 -5.35 1.76 6.50
N SER A 56 -4.16 2.12 5.99
CA SER A 56 -3.95 3.40 5.30
C SER A 56 -4.71 3.48 3.98
N ALA A 57 -4.86 2.37 3.27
CA ALA A 57 -5.57 2.31 2.00
C ALA A 57 -7.02 2.77 2.13
N MET A 58 -7.68 2.44 3.25
CA MET A 58 -9.09 2.78 3.48
C MET A 58 -9.35 4.30 3.59
N TYR A 59 -8.32 5.12 3.82
CA TYR A 59 -8.47 6.58 3.89
C TYR A 59 -8.48 7.28 2.53
N GLY A 60 -8.08 6.59 1.45
CA GLY A 60 -8.01 7.21 0.13
C GLY A 60 -8.31 6.25 -1.03
N ILE A 61 -8.94 5.11 -0.74
CA ILE A 61 -9.13 4.00 -1.67
C ILE A 61 -9.91 4.38 -2.95
N GLN A 62 -10.80 5.36 -2.86
CA GLN A 62 -11.54 5.90 -4.01
C GLN A 62 -10.64 6.46 -5.12
N GLY A 63 -9.38 6.78 -4.82
CA GLY A 63 -8.38 7.18 -5.82
C GLY A 63 -8.08 6.08 -6.85
N TRP A 64 -8.39 4.82 -6.55
CA TRP A 64 -8.29 3.72 -7.51
C TRP A 64 -9.24 3.91 -8.69
N TRP A 65 -10.48 4.31 -8.42
CA TRP A 65 -11.41 4.64 -9.50
C TRP A 65 -10.87 5.73 -10.43
N THR A 66 -10.27 6.78 -9.86
CA THR A 66 -9.64 7.85 -10.64
C THR A 66 -8.49 7.32 -11.50
N ALA A 67 -7.62 6.46 -10.93
CA ALA A 67 -6.53 5.83 -11.67
C ALA A 67 -7.05 4.98 -12.84
N ALA A 68 -8.12 4.21 -12.62
CA ALA A 68 -8.77 3.41 -13.66
C ALA A 68 -9.40 4.28 -14.75
N HIS A 69 -10.14 5.31 -14.36
CA HIS A 69 -10.80 6.23 -15.27
C HIS A 69 -9.81 6.93 -16.20
N LEU A 70 -8.68 7.36 -15.66
CA LEU A 70 -7.61 8.02 -16.40
C LEU A 70 -6.60 7.03 -17.03
N LYS A 71 -6.77 5.73 -16.83
CA LYS A 71 -5.91 4.65 -17.37
C LYS A 71 -4.43 4.85 -17.00
N LEU A 72 -4.14 5.31 -15.78
CA LEU A 72 -2.79 5.62 -15.34
C LEU A 72 -1.99 4.35 -15.06
N PRO A 73 -0.71 4.24 -15.49
CA PRO A 73 0.13 3.07 -15.29
C PRO A 73 0.71 3.04 -13.87
N ILE A 74 -0.15 2.84 -12.88
CA ILE A 74 0.22 2.82 -11.46
C ILE A 74 0.12 1.41 -10.91
N THR A 75 1.18 0.96 -10.23
CA THR A 75 1.18 -0.27 -9.43
C THR A 75 0.94 0.09 -7.98
N TYR A 76 -0.17 -0.36 -7.41
CA TYR A 76 -0.46 -0.26 -5.99
C TYR A 76 -0.08 -1.57 -5.29
N VAL A 77 0.75 -1.50 -4.26
CA VAL A 77 1.11 -2.66 -3.43
C VAL A 77 0.50 -2.46 -2.05
N ILE A 78 -0.46 -3.29 -1.70
CA ILE A 78 -1.12 -3.27 -0.39
C ILE A 78 -0.46 -4.29 0.51
N ALA A 79 0.22 -3.83 1.55
CA ALA A 79 0.73 -4.69 2.61
C ALA A 79 -0.40 -4.98 3.60
N GLN A 80 -0.99 -6.17 3.50
CA GLN A 80 -2.13 -6.58 4.31
C GLN A 80 -1.66 -7.39 5.52
N ASN A 81 -1.67 -6.78 6.69
CA ASN A 81 -1.43 -7.42 7.98
C ASN A 81 -2.69 -7.58 8.83
N GLN A 82 -3.84 -7.16 8.31
CA GLN A 82 -5.16 -7.23 8.94
C GLN A 82 -5.26 -6.50 10.29
N GLY A 83 -4.56 -5.37 10.44
CA GLY A 83 -4.65 -4.60 11.67
C GLY A 83 -3.82 -3.33 11.72
N TYR A 84 -4.08 -2.54 12.74
CA TYR A 84 -3.39 -1.27 12.99
C TYR A 84 -2.09 -1.50 13.78
N ARG A 85 -1.14 -2.21 13.19
CA ARG A 85 0.11 -2.62 13.83
C ARG A 85 0.85 -1.49 14.53
N ILE A 86 1.02 -0.34 13.86
CA ILE A 86 1.74 0.80 14.44
C ILE A 86 1.08 1.32 15.73
N ILE A 87 -0.25 1.25 15.81
CA ILE A 87 -0.99 1.67 17.01
C ILE A 87 -0.75 0.65 18.13
N LYS A 88 -0.82 -0.65 17.83
CA LYS A 88 -0.52 -1.71 18.80
C LYS A 88 0.91 -1.57 19.35
N GLU A 89 1.91 -1.36 18.49
CA GLU A 89 3.30 -1.12 18.89
C GLU A 89 3.42 0.09 19.83
N ARG A 90 2.70 1.18 19.54
CA ARG A 90 2.70 2.37 20.40
C ARG A 90 2.04 2.13 21.74
N LEU A 91 0.93 1.43 21.80
CA LEU A 91 0.27 1.09 23.07
C LEU A 91 1.19 0.26 23.97
N VAL A 92 1.83 -0.76 23.43
CA VAL A 92 2.78 -1.58 24.18
C VAL A 92 3.97 -0.74 24.66
N SER A 93 4.58 0.04 23.77
CA SER A 93 5.81 0.76 24.10
C SER A 93 5.60 1.94 25.06
N MET A 94 4.45 2.62 24.98
CA MET A 94 4.19 3.83 25.77
C MET A 94 3.38 3.56 27.05
N GLN A 95 2.52 2.56 27.04
CA GLN A 95 1.57 2.30 28.12
C GLN A 95 1.67 0.90 28.72
N GLY A 96 2.50 0.01 28.15
CA GLY A 96 2.57 -1.39 28.55
C GLY A 96 1.24 -2.15 28.33
N CYS A 97 0.34 -1.59 27.49
CA CYS A 97 -0.97 -2.15 27.24
C CYS A 97 -0.93 -3.11 26.05
N ASP A 98 -1.39 -4.35 26.26
CA ASP A 98 -1.50 -5.40 25.26
C ASP A 98 -2.96 -5.73 24.88
N GLN A 99 -3.91 -4.92 25.33
CA GLN A 99 -5.32 -5.05 24.98
C GLN A 99 -5.64 -4.21 23.75
N PHE A 100 -5.82 -4.86 22.58
CA PHE A 100 -5.97 -4.22 21.29
C PHE A 100 -7.42 -4.19 20.80
N ILE A 101 -8.29 -3.50 21.54
CA ILE A 101 -9.73 -3.43 21.22
C ILE A 101 -9.95 -2.63 19.94
N GLY A 102 -10.61 -3.25 18.92
CA GLY A 102 -10.94 -2.61 17.65
C GLY A 102 -9.75 -2.34 16.74
N MET A 103 -8.59 -2.98 16.97
CA MET A 103 -7.37 -2.76 16.19
C MET A 103 -7.08 -3.86 15.16
N ASP A 104 -7.96 -4.84 15.06
CA ASP A 104 -7.89 -5.90 14.06
C ASP A 104 -8.90 -5.66 12.94
N MET A 105 -8.52 -6.01 11.73
CA MET A 105 -9.30 -5.87 10.49
C MET A 105 -9.53 -7.25 9.85
N ASN A 106 -9.80 -8.26 10.67
CA ASN A 106 -9.86 -9.67 10.29
C ASN A 106 -11.28 -10.28 10.35
N ASP A 107 -12.26 -9.53 10.84
CA ASP A 107 -13.66 -9.97 10.90
C ASP A 107 -14.63 -8.82 10.58
N PRO A 108 -15.10 -8.71 9.32
CA PRO A 108 -14.68 -9.49 8.15
C PRO A 108 -13.31 -9.06 7.61
N VAL A 109 -12.61 -9.99 6.95
CA VAL A 109 -11.38 -9.67 6.21
C VAL A 109 -11.72 -8.83 4.99
N ILE A 110 -10.98 -7.73 4.77
CA ILE A 110 -11.13 -6.89 3.58
C ILE A 110 -10.41 -7.56 2.41
N ASP A 111 -11.11 -7.76 1.30
CA ASP A 111 -10.55 -8.26 0.04
C ASP A 111 -10.22 -7.09 -0.89
N TYR A 112 -8.97 -6.67 -0.89
CA TYR A 112 -8.49 -5.56 -1.72
C TYR A 112 -8.45 -5.92 -3.20
N VAL A 113 -8.35 -7.21 -3.55
CA VAL A 113 -8.40 -7.66 -4.95
C VAL A 113 -9.80 -7.41 -5.51
N GLN A 114 -10.86 -7.86 -4.80
CA GLN A 114 -12.24 -7.63 -5.24
C GLN A 114 -12.59 -6.13 -5.26
N MET A 115 -12.15 -5.38 -4.25
CA MET A 115 -12.37 -3.93 -4.21
C MET A 115 -11.72 -3.22 -5.40
N ALA A 116 -10.49 -3.55 -5.74
CA ALA A 116 -9.81 -2.98 -6.89
C ALA A 116 -10.53 -3.32 -8.20
N GLN A 117 -10.94 -4.57 -8.37
CA GLN A 117 -11.68 -5.02 -9.54
C GLN A 117 -13.02 -4.30 -9.68
N SER A 118 -13.74 -4.06 -8.59
CA SER A 118 -15.01 -3.31 -8.60
C SER A 118 -14.84 -1.85 -9.04
N MET A 119 -13.64 -1.29 -8.87
CA MET A 119 -13.27 0.07 -9.30
C MET A 119 -12.58 0.12 -10.68
N GLY A 120 -12.50 -1.03 -11.38
CA GLY A 120 -11.97 -1.10 -12.75
C GLY A 120 -10.47 -1.33 -12.86
N LEU A 121 -9.76 -1.65 -11.75
CA LEU A 121 -8.35 -2.02 -11.80
C LEU A 121 -8.21 -3.54 -12.03
N THR A 122 -7.08 -3.93 -12.61
CA THR A 122 -6.64 -5.33 -12.49
C THR A 122 -6.00 -5.54 -11.13
N ALA A 123 -6.14 -6.75 -10.57
CA ALA A 123 -5.61 -7.03 -9.25
C ALA A 123 -5.23 -8.50 -9.10
N GLN A 124 -4.24 -8.77 -8.24
CA GLN A 124 -3.84 -10.11 -7.84
C GLN A 124 -3.39 -10.13 -6.38
N ARG A 125 -3.46 -11.31 -5.76
CA ARG A 125 -2.91 -11.57 -4.43
C ARG A 125 -1.58 -12.31 -4.57
N VAL A 126 -0.65 -11.99 -3.68
CA VAL A 126 0.65 -12.64 -3.55
C VAL A 126 0.77 -13.13 -2.11
N ASP A 127 0.77 -14.44 -1.94
CA ASP A 127 0.91 -15.10 -0.64
C ASP A 127 2.36 -15.59 -0.41
N ASP A 128 3.11 -15.94 -1.47
CA ASP A 128 4.51 -16.32 -1.39
C ASP A 128 5.42 -15.14 -1.76
N PRO A 129 6.34 -14.71 -0.86
CA PRO A 129 7.29 -13.64 -1.15
C PRO A 129 8.13 -13.87 -2.42
N ALA A 130 8.37 -15.12 -2.81
CA ALA A 130 9.12 -15.46 -4.02
C ALA A 130 8.43 -14.95 -5.30
N ASP A 131 7.10 -14.86 -5.31
CA ASP A 131 6.31 -14.43 -6.46
C ASP A 131 6.23 -12.92 -6.61
N LEU A 132 6.59 -12.15 -5.56
CA LEU A 132 6.41 -10.70 -5.53
C LEU A 132 7.21 -9.98 -6.62
N SER A 133 8.45 -10.41 -6.85
CA SER A 133 9.31 -9.79 -7.86
C SER A 133 8.73 -9.89 -9.27
N GLU A 134 8.20 -11.06 -9.61
CA GLU A 134 7.58 -11.28 -10.92
C GLU A 134 6.23 -10.56 -11.04
N ALA A 135 5.44 -10.54 -9.98
CA ALA A 135 4.18 -9.78 -9.93
C ALA A 135 4.42 -8.28 -10.14
N LEU A 136 5.43 -7.70 -9.50
CA LEU A 136 5.83 -6.30 -9.67
C LEU A 136 6.26 -6.00 -11.10
N LYS A 137 7.13 -6.83 -11.69
CA LYS A 137 7.59 -6.65 -13.08
C LYS A 137 6.42 -6.66 -14.06
N ARG A 138 5.51 -7.64 -13.93
CA ARG A 138 4.32 -7.73 -14.79
C ARG A 138 3.42 -6.50 -14.63
N SER A 139 3.19 -6.06 -13.40
CA SER A 139 2.35 -4.91 -13.13
C SER A 139 2.92 -3.62 -13.71
N ILE A 140 4.19 -3.34 -13.48
CA ILE A 140 4.88 -2.14 -13.99
C ILE A 140 4.85 -2.10 -15.52
N ASN A 141 5.01 -3.25 -16.18
CA ASN A 141 5.01 -3.34 -17.65
C ASN A 141 3.60 -3.40 -18.27
N ALA A 142 2.55 -3.52 -17.46
CA ALA A 142 1.20 -3.68 -17.98
C ALA A 142 0.60 -2.40 -18.58
N GLY A 143 1.17 -1.22 -18.33
CA GLY A 143 0.70 0.06 -18.85
C GLY A 143 -0.70 0.48 -18.38
N ARG A 144 -1.18 -0.09 -17.29
CA ARG A 144 -2.52 0.14 -16.71
C ARG A 144 -2.49 0.03 -15.19
N PRO A 145 -3.48 0.61 -14.48
CA PRO A 145 -3.49 0.53 -13.04
C PRO A 145 -3.71 -0.90 -12.55
N HIS A 146 -2.88 -1.31 -11.59
CA HIS A 146 -2.89 -2.67 -11.06
C HIS A 146 -2.70 -2.66 -9.54
N VAL A 147 -3.38 -3.56 -8.83
CA VAL A 147 -3.22 -3.77 -7.40
C VAL A 147 -2.59 -5.12 -7.12
N ILE A 148 -1.57 -5.13 -6.30
CA ILE A 148 -0.95 -6.34 -5.73
C ILE A 148 -1.24 -6.32 -4.23
N GLU A 149 -2.08 -7.23 -3.76
CA GLU A 149 -2.29 -7.47 -2.34
C GLU A 149 -1.24 -8.46 -1.85
N VAL A 150 -0.41 -8.04 -0.90
CA VAL A 150 0.66 -8.87 -0.31
C VAL A 150 0.31 -9.15 1.13
N ARG A 151 0.15 -10.42 1.46
CA ARG A 151 -0.03 -10.83 2.86
C ARG A 151 1.28 -10.72 3.63
N VAL A 152 1.26 -10.01 4.72
CA VAL A 152 2.40 -9.82 5.60
C VAL A 152 2.05 -10.22 7.03
N ALA A 153 3.05 -10.57 7.82
CA ALA A 153 2.84 -10.95 9.22
C ALA A 153 2.17 -9.82 10.01
N ASN A 154 1.22 -10.17 10.86
CA ASN A 154 0.53 -9.23 11.77
C ASN A 154 1.53 -8.51 12.71
N GLY A 155 2.65 -9.17 13.05
CA GLY A 155 3.69 -8.60 13.90
C GLY A 155 3.46 -8.76 15.39
N PHE A 156 2.28 -9.24 15.79
CA PHE A 156 1.89 -9.59 17.16
C PHE A 156 1.39 -11.04 17.26
N GLY A 157 1.74 -11.88 16.29
CA GLY A 157 1.48 -13.31 16.33
C GLY A 157 2.52 -14.00 17.22
N HIS A 158 2.04 -14.71 18.22
CA HIS A 158 2.79 -15.70 18.97
C HIS A 158 2.71 -17.03 18.25
#